data_d24c41100238f9ed2cb2fd8ee32bea18
#
_entry.id   d24c41100238f9ed2cb2fd8ee32bea18
#
_cell.length_a   1.000
_cell.length_b   1.000
_cell.length_c   1.000
_cell.angle_alpha   90.00
_cell.angle_beta   90.00
_cell.angle_gamma   90.00
#
_symmetry.space_group_name_H-M   'P 1'
#
loop_
_entity.id
_entity.type
_entity.pdbx_description
1 polymer ?
#
loop_
_entity_poly.entity_id
_entity_poly.type
_entity_poly.pdbx_seq_one_letter_code
_entity_poly.pdbx_strand_id
1 'polypeptide(L)'
;MDELRRLYIEIGKKVQKYDYDGYTGILKTIMSQIKCIDSDEDYTLKKEYLKESYSEIFGYRGGLGNFIINEEDDELRDKLNVEFLDNVDKIRRILNSL
;
A
#
# COMPACT_ATOMS: atom_id res chain seq x y z
N MET A 1 0.20 -1.36 15.11
CA MET A 1 -0.29 -1.69 13.75
C MET A 1 -1.42 -0.79 13.24
N ASP A 2 -1.98 0.07 14.06
CA ASP A 2 -3.08 0.95 13.65
C ASP A 2 -2.67 1.91 12.53
N GLU A 3 -1.48 2.47 12.60
CA GLU A 3 -0.99 3.36 11.55
C GLU A 3 -0.72 2.60 10.24
N LEU A 4 -0.16 1.41 10.31
CA LEU A 4 0.05 0.57 9.13
C LEU A 4 -1.27 0.28 8.43
N ARG A 5 -2.31 -0.07 9.22
CA ARG A 5 -3.65 -0.29 8.70
C ARG A 5 -4.20 0.94 7.98
N ARG A 6 -4.09 2.10 8.60
CA ARG A 6 -4.53 3.37 8.02
C ARG A 6 -3.82 3.66 6.70
N LEU A 7 -2.52 3.45 6.65
CA LEU A 7 -1.72 3.68 5.44
C LEU A 7 -2.12 2.74 4.30
N TYR A 8 -2.35 1.46 4.58
CA TYR A 8 -2.84 0.53 3.55
C TYR A 8 -4.21 0.94 3.02
N ILE A 9 -5.10 1.43 3.87
CA ILE A 9 -6.41 1.94 3.44
C ILE A 9 -6.23 3.14 2.51
N GLU A 10 -5.35 4.07 2.85
CA GLU A 10 -5.08 5.26 2.02
C GLU A 10 -4.48 4.88 0.66
N ILE A 11 -3.51 3.98 0.65
CA ILE A 11 -2.92 3.46 -0.59
C ILE A 11 -4.00 2.79 -1.45
N GLY A 12 -4.81 1.92 -0.86
CA GLY A 12 -5.87 1.21 -1.58
C GLY A 12 -6.90 2.15 -2.18
N LYS A 13 -7.31 3.18 -1.45
CA LYS A 13 -8.26 4.18 -1.95
C LYS A 13 -7.72 4.93 -3.17
N LYS A 14 -6.44 5.29 -3.16
CA LYS A 14 -5.81 5.99 -4.29
C LYS A 14 -5.73 5.09 -5.52
N VAL A 15 -5.30 3.86 -5.35
CA VAL A 15 -5.20 2.90 -6.46
C VAL A 15 -6.60 2.62 -7.03
N GLN A 16 -7.59 2.42 -6.18
CA GLN A 16 -8.96 2.17 -6.62
C GLN A 16 -9.54 3.35 -7.40
N LYS A 17 -9.25 4.57 -6.96
CA LYS A 17 -9.75 5.77 -7.63
C LYS A 17 -9.10 6.01 -8.99
N TYR A 18 -7.79 5.79 -9.11
CA TYR A 18 -7.02 6.22 -10.27
C TYR A 18 -6.67 5.12 -11.27
N ASP A 19 -6.63 3.87 -10.85
CA ASP A 19 -6.34 2.75 -11.77
C ASP A 19 -6.83 1.40 -11.22
N TYR A 20 -8.13 1.33 -10.95
CA TYR A 20 -8.74 0.10 -10.42
C TYR A 20 -8.44 -1.11 -11.30
N ASP A 21 -8.68 -0.99 -12.61
CA ASP A 21 -8.59 -2.12 -13.54
C ASP A 21 -7.15 -2.63 -13.70
N GLY A 22 -6.17 -1.74 -13.58
CA GLY A 22 -4.76 -2.11 -13.72
C GLY A 22 -4.20 -2.86 -12.51
N TYR A 23 -4.86 -2.77 -11.34
CA TYR A 23 -4.29 -3.25 -10.09
C TYR A 23 -5.27 -4.04 -9.22
N THR A 24 -6.22 -4.75 -9.83
CA THR A 24 -7.23 -5.52 -9.07
C THR A 24 -6.61 -6.57 -8.16
N GLY A 25 -5.56 -7.26 -8.63
CA GLY A 25 -4.83 -8.25 -7.82
C GLY A 25 -4.12 -7.62 -6.65
N ILE A 26 -3.47 -6.47 -6.86
CA ILE A 26 -2.77 -5.73 -5.81
C ILE A 26 -3.77 -5.22 -4.76
N LEU A 27 -4.94 -4.74 -5.19
CA LEU A 27 -5.98 -4.31 -4.25
C LEU A 27 -6.46 -5.47 -3.37
N LYS A 28 -6.59 -6.67 -3.92
CA LYS A 28 -6.92 -7.87 -3.12
C LYS A 28 -5.82 -8.16 -2.10
N THR A 29 -4.56 -8.05 -2.49
CA THR A 29 -3.43 -8.26 -1.59
C THR A 29 -3.41 -7.21 -0.48
N ILE A 30 -3.69 -5.95 -0.79
CA ILE A 30 -3.81 -4.88 0.23
C ILE A 30 -4.93 -5.20 1.21
N MET A 31 -6.09 -5.65 0.74
CA MET A 31 -7.18 -6.07 1.62
C MET A 31 -6.77 -7.21 2.53
N SER A 32 -5.96 -8.14 2.02
CA SER A 32 -5.41 -9.24 2.84
C SER A 32 -4.47 -8.74 3.92
N GLN A 33 -3.70 -7.67 3.67
CA GLN A 33 -2.88 -7.04 4.72
C GLN A 33 -3.76 -6.52 5.85
N ILE A 34 -4.84 -5.82 5.52
CA ILE A 34 -5.77 -5.25 6.50
C ILE A 34 -6.42 -6.38 7.31
N LYS A 35 -6.87 -7.45 6.65
CA LYS A 35 -7.43 -8.62 7.33
C LYS A 35 -6.42 -9.28 8.26
N CYS A 36 -5.17 -9.39 7.84
CA CYS A 36 -4.10 -9.93 8.66
C CYS A 36 -3.89 -9.09 9.91
N ILE A 37 -3.83 -7.76 9.76
CA ILE A 37 -3.67 -6.84 10.90
C ILE A 37 -4.82 -7.00 11.89
N ASP A 38 -6.05 -7.13 11.39
CA ASP A 38 -7.26 -7.23 12.21
C ASP A 38 -7.49 -8.65 12.78
N SER A 39 -6.72 -9.63 12.36
CA SER A 39 -6.90 -11.04 12.78
C SER A 39 -6.37 -11.29 14.19
N ASP A 40 -6.74 -12.45 14.76
CA ASP A 40 -6.25 -12.92 16.05
C ASP A 40 -4.98 -13.77 15.93
N GLU A 41 -4.35 -13.77 14.74
CA GLU A 41 -3.12 -14.52 14.52
C GLU A 41 -1.98 -14.07 15.43
N ASP A 42 -1.05 -14.99 15.68
CA ASP A 42 0.17 -14.70 16.41
C ASP A 42 0.95 -13.55 15.76
N TYR A 43 1.49 -12.66 16.59
CA TYR A 43 2.22 -11.48 16.14
C TYR A 43 3.38 -11.84 15.20
N THR A 44 4.11 -12.92 15.49
CA THR A 44 5.23 -13.36 14.65
C THR A 44 4.77 -13.73 13.24
N LEU A 45 3.64 -14.44 13.14
CA LEU A 45 3.07 -14.82 11.85
C LEU A 45 2.55 -13.61 11.07
N LYS A 46 1.89 -12.67 11.75
CA LYS A 46 1.46 -11.42 11.14
C LYS A 46 2.64 -10.66 10.55
N LYS A 47 3.67 -10.49 11.34
CA LYS A 47 4.89 -9.78 10.96
C LYS A 47 5.54 -10.40 9.72
N GLU A 48 5.69 -11.71 9.69
CA GLU A 48 6.26 -12.42 8.55
C GLU A 48 5.44 -12.19 7.28
N TYR A 49 4.13 -12.38 7.37
CA TYR A 49 3.24 -12.20 6.23
C TYR A 49 3.29 -10.77 5.69
N LEU A 50 3.21 -9.78 6.57
CA LEU A 50 3.23 -8.37 6.17
C LEU A 50 4.55 -7.97 5.51
N LYS A 51 5.68 -8.48 6.01
CA LYS A 51 7.00 -8.21 5.43
C LYS A 51 7.18 -8.89 4.07
N GLU A 52 6.75 -10.13 3.94
CA GLU A 52 6.85 -10.88 2.68
C GLU A 52 6.00 -10.25 1.58
N SER A 53 4.83 -9.74 1.93
CA SER A 53 3.90 -9.16 0.97
C SER A 53 4.34 -7.79 0.43
N TYR A 54 5.29 -7.12 1.08
CA TYR A 54 5.70 -5.76 0.71
C TYR A 54 6.21 -5.69 -0.73
N SER A 55 7.09 -6.59 -1.13
CA SER A 55 7.68 -6.57 -2.47
C SER A 55 6.65 -6.88 -3.56
N GLU A 56 5.65 -7.70 -3.26
CA GLU A 56 4.55 -7.99 -4.18
C GLU A 56 3.69 -6.75 -4.42
N ILE A 57 3.38 -6.01 -3.35
CA ILE A 57 2.53 -4.82 -3.44
C ILE A 57 3.28 -3.65 -4.09
N PHE A 58 4.52 -3.40 -3.68
CA PHE A 58 5.27 -2.20 -4.05
C PHE A 58 6.39 -2.43 -5.06
N GLY A 59 6.52 -3.63 -5.60
CA GLY A 59 7.53 -3.94 -6.61
C GLY A 59 7.27 -3.25 -7.95
N TYR A 60 8.28 -3.24 -8.81
CA TYR A 60 8.16 -2.63 -10.14
C TYR A 60 7.52 -3.56 -11.17
N ARG A 61 7.51 -4.86 -10.93
CA ARG A 61 6.89 -5.84 -11.83
C ARG A 61 5.54 -6.25 -11.28
N GLY A 62 4.48 -5.70 -11.85
CA GLY A 62 3.10 -6.01 -11.48
C GLY A 62 2.62 -5.37 -10.18
N GLY A 63 3.51 -4.70 -9.42
CA GLY A 63 3.16 -3.98 -8.20
C GLY A 63 3.04 -2.48 -8.44
N LEU A 64 2.98 -1.72 -7.33
CA LEU A 64 2.75 -0.27 -7.35
C LEU A 64 4.02 0.56 -7.58
N GLY A 65 5.18 -0.09 -7.86
CA GLY A 65 6.43 0.64 -8.07
C GLY A 65 6.38 1.63 -9.22
N ASN A 66 5.55 1.37 -10.23
CA ASN A 66 5.35 2.25 -11.38
C ASN A 66 3.99 2.96 -11.38
N PHE A 67 3.24 2.85 -10.30
CA PHE A 67 1.95 3.51 -10.20
C PHE A 67 2.11 5.02 -10.10
N ILE A 68 1.35 5.75 -10.93
CA ILE A 68 1.35 7.22 -10.96
C ILE A 68 -0.09 7.70 -10.93
N ILE A 69 -0.37 8.68 -10.08
CA ILE A 69 -1.66 9.34 -10.04
C ILE A 69 -1.72 10.37 -11.17
N ASN A 70 -2.70 10.22 -12.05
CA ASN A 70 -2.94 11.15 -13.17
C ASN A 70 -4.06 12.12 -12.80
N GLU A 71 -3.72 13.40 -12.78
CA GLU A 71 -4.67 14.50 -12.62
C GLU A 71 -4.35 15.54 -13.66
N GLU A 72 -5.36 16.27 -14.13
CA GLU A 72 -5.19 17.33 -15.13
C GLU A 72 -4.46 18.55 -14.55
N ASP A 73 -4.75 18.88 -13.28
CA ASP A 73 -4.10 19.97 -12.57
C ASP A 73 -2.69 19.54 -12.16
N ASP A 74 -1.66 20.23 -12.64
CA ASP A 74 -0.27 19.88 -12.40
C ASP A 74 0.11 19.95 -10.92
N GLU A 75 -0.35 20.99 -10.20
CA GLU A 75 -0.04 21.13 -8.77
C GLU A 75 -0.69 20.03 -7.94
N LEU A 76 -1.95 19.71 -8.23
CA LEU A 76 -2.67 18.64 -7.56
C LEU A 76 -2.03 17.29 -7.84
N ARG A 77 -1.68 17.02 -9.11
CA ARG A 77 -1.02 15.78 -9.50
C ARG A 77 0.28 15.58 -8.75
N ASP A 78 1.12 16.60 -8.69
CA ASP A 78 2.42 16.53 -8.02
C ASP A 78 2.23 16.32 -6.52
N LYS A 79 1.30 17.03 -5.90
CA LYS A 79 0.99 16.88 -4.48
C LYS A 79 0.53 15.45 -4.15
N LEU A 80 -0.39 14.91 -4.92
CA LEU A 80 -0.93 13.58 -4.68
C LEU A 80 0.13 12.49 -4.86
N ASN A 81 1.00 12.63 -5.86
CA ASN A 81 2.08 11.66 -6.06
C ASN A 81 3.13 11.73 -4.95
N VAL A 82 3.47 12.92 -4.47
CA VAL A 82 4.38 13.09 -3.33
C VAL A 82 3.77 12.45 -2.07
N GLU A 83 2.50 12.71 -1.78
CA GLU A 83 1.81 12.12 -0.63
C GLU A 83 1.77 10.59 -0.73
N PHE A 84 1.51 10.06 -1.92
CA PHE A 84 1.46 8.61 -2.15
C PHE A 84 2.82 7.97 -1.85
N LEU A 85 3.90 8.52 -2.41
CA LEU A 85 5.25 8.00 -2.20
C LEU A 85 5.67 8.12 -0.73
N ASP A 86 5.27 9.20 -0.06
CA ASP A 86 5.53 9.39 1.36
C ASP A 86 4.84 8.31 2.20
N ASN A 87 3.60 7.97 1.86
CA ASN A 87 2.86 6.90 2.54
C ASN A 87 3.50 5.53 2.30
N VAL A 88 3.97 5.26 1.09
CA VAL A 88 4.73 4.02 0.79
C VAL A 88 5.98 3.93 1.66
N ASP A 89 6.73 5.04 1.76
CA ASP A 89 7.94 5.09 2.59
C ASP A 89 7.63 4.87 4.07
N LYS A 90 6.55 5.44 4.57
CA LYS A 90 6.10 5.21 5.95
C LYS A 90 5.76 3.75 6.21
N ILE A 91 5.08 3.08 5.27
CA ILE A 91 4.80 1.65 5.37
C ILE A 91 6.11 0.87 5.47
N ARG A 92 7.07 1.16 4.60
CA ARG A 92 8.37 0.48 4.61
C ARG A 92 9.07 0.65 5.96
N ARG A 93 9.08 1.85 6.52
CA ARG A 93 9.70 2.13 7.81
C ARG A 93 9.02 1.37 8.94
N ILE A 94 7.68 1.33 8.95
CA ILE A 94 6.94 0.59 9.97
C ILE A 94 7.29 -0.90 9.88
N LEU A 95 7.27 -1.48 8.68
CA LEU A 95 7.57 -2.90 8.50
C LEU A 95 9.02 -3.22 8.92
N ASN A 96 9.96 -2.34 8.64
CA ASN A 96 11.35 -2.54 9.04
C ASN A 96 11.54 -2.46 10.55
N SER A 97 10.65 -1.81 11.29
CA SER A 97 10.73 -1.69 12.74
C SER A 97 9.94 -2.76 13.49
N LEU A 98 9.24 -3.63 12.81
CA LEU A 98 8.54 -4.78 13.44
C LEU A 98 9.54 -5.91 13.88
#